data_d696bda6861adfd370e29709e449aaab
#
_entry.id   d696bda6861adfd370e29709e449aaab
#
_cell.length_a   1.000
_cell.length_b   1.000
_cell.length_c   1.000
_cell.angle_alpha   90.00
_cell.angle_beta   90.00
_cell.angle_gamma   90.00
#
_symmetry.space_group_name_H-M   'P 1'
#
loop_
_entity.id
_entity.type
_entity.pdbx_description
1 polymer ?
#
loop_
_entity_poly.entity_id
_entity_poly.type
_entity_poly.pdbx_seq_one_letter_code
_entity_poly.pdbx_strand_id
1 'polypeptide(L)'
;MDYIFTMSFTANFAQTAVVLAVFLRTRSKDQKALAIPAMVSGLFCIIEPAIYGFSLPVKKRFAFSMLGGAVGSLILALTSTKMYAMSFGILGFAAFIDPKSGSMNGVIIAVIASIATAAVPFVLTYMTFKKEDDVVDPEEKSLVKSEVLVSPLTGEIKPIEQAADPSFASKALGSGFVIVPDKGEVVSPVTGTVETVFPSGHAIGIISDTGIEVLIHIGIDTVELEGQGFKPLVEKGQSVVQGEKILEVDLERVSEAGYSIESFVTVTNSDQFLDVLSQQEGHVKLNDKVMTVIPFNNQAEAINLAEVN
;
A
#
# COMPACT_ATOMS: atom_id res chain seq x y z
N MET A 1 37.24 -9.56 -10.34
CA MET A 1 37.14 -8.42 -9.39
C MET A 1 36.36 -7.34 -10.05
N ASP A 2 35.24 -6.99 -9.47
CA ASP A 2 34.31 -6.07 -10.10
C ASP A 2 34.32 -4.72 -9.35
N TYR A 3 34.82 -3.69 -10.02
CA TYR A 3 34.86 -2.33 -9.46
C TYR A 3 33.45 -1.76 -9.25
N ILE A 4 32.45 -2.19 -10.03
CA ILE A 4 31.08 -1.69 -9.95
C ILE A 4 30.46 -2.07 -8.60
N PHE A 5 30.59 -3.33 -8.18
CA PHE A 5 30.09 -3.79 -6.88
C PHE A 5 30.80 -3.11 -5.71
N THR A 6 32.09 -2.87 -5.82
CA THR A 6 32.83 -2.13 -4.78
C THR A 6 32.28 -0.72 -4.61
N MET A 7 31.99 -0.01 -5.71
CA MET A 7 31.47 1.37 -5.66
C MET A 7 30.03 1.45 -5.15
N SER A 8 29.21 0.42 -5.42
CA SER A 8 27.81 0.37 -4.95
C SER A 8 27.66 -0.02 -3.48
N PHE A 9 28.71 -0.51 -2.84
CA PHE A 9 28.69 -1.03 -1.48
C PHE A 9 28.12 -0.04 -0.46
N THR A 10 28.45 1.25 -0.62
CA THR A 10 28.06 2.28 0.37
C THR A 10 26.63 2.80 0.22
N ALA A 11 25.93 2.49 -0.89
CA ALA A 11 24.64 3.10 -1.23
C ALA A 11 23.54 2.83 -0.18
N ASN A 12 23.52 1.64 0.43
CA ASN A 12 22.56 1.27 1.47
C ASN A 12 22.70 2.13 2.74
N PHE A 13 23.91 2.55 3.09
CA PHE A 13 24.16 3.42 4.23
C PHE A 13 23.59 4.84 4.02
N ALA A 14 23.55 5.32 2.77
CA ALA A 14 22.92 6.58 2.43
C ALA A 14 21.41 6.57 2.72
N GLN A 15 20.71 5.52 2.32
CA GLN A 15 19.27 5.36 2.57
C GLN A 15 18.97 5.21 4.06
N THR A 16 19.70 4.37 4.76
CA THR A 16 19.58 4.19 6.22
C THR A 16 19.80 5.50 6.97
N ALA A 17 20.72 6.34 6.52
CA ALA A 17 21.01 7.64 7.13
C ALA A 17 19.87 8.66 6.94
N VAL A 18 19.17 8.63 5.80
CA VAL A 18 17.93 9.41 5.59
C VAL A 18 16.88 9.02 6.62
N VAL A 19 16.64 7.71 6.79
CA VAL A 19 15.65 7.21 7.76
C VAL A 19 16.02 7.64 9.18
N LEU A 20 17.29 7.53 9.56
CA LEU A 20 17.77 7.99 10.88
C LEU A 20 17.51 9.49 11.09
N ALA A 21 17.77 10.32 10.09
CA ALA A 21 17.54 11.76 10.17
C ALA A 21 16.04 12.07 10.34
N VAL A 22 15.16 11.36 9.61
CA VAL A 22 13.71 11.46 9.77
C VAL A 22 13.27 11.01 11.15
N PHE A 23 13.73 9.84 11.62
CA PHE A 23 13.42 9.31 12.95
C PHE A 23 13.70 10.31 14.08
N LEU A 24 14.83 11.02 13.98
CA LEU A 24 15.23 12.01 15.00
C LEU A 24 14.43 13.32 14.91
N ARG A 25 13.91 13.66 13.74
CA ARG A 25 13.20 14.94 13.49
C ARG A 25 11.69 14.82 13.55
N THR A 26 11.13 13.66 13.15
CA THR A 26 9.68 13.44 13.16
C THR A 26 9.10 13.44 14.56
N ARG A 27 7.89 13.94 14.70
CA ARG A 27 7.07 13.83 15.91
C ARG A 27 5.99 12.75 15.79
N SER A 28 5.77 12.22 14.59
CA SER A 28 4.84 11.11 14.36
C SER A 28 5.34 9.84 15.04
N LYS A 29 4.49 9.22 15.85
CA LYS A 29 4.80 7.94 16.52
C LYS A 29 4.88 6.81 15.50
N ASP A 30 4.03 6.86 14.47
CA ASP A 30 3.90 5.85 13.43
C ASP A 30 5.12 5.88 12.51
N GLN A 31 5.55 7.06 12.06
CA GLN A 31 6.83 7.18 11.35
C GLN A 31 8.03 6.68 12.17
N LYS A 32 8.04 6.91 13.47
CA LYS A 32 9.10 6.36 14.33
C LYS A 32 9.04 4.85 14.41
N ALA A 33 7.85 4.27 14.53
CA ALA A 33 7.66 2.83 14.56
C ALA A 33 8.12 2.16 13.24
N LEU A 34 7.78 2.75 12.09
CA LEU A 34 8.21 2.27 10.76
C LEU A 34 9.71 2.51 10.49
N ALA A 35 10.30 3.57 11.05
CA ALA A 35 11.70 3.89 10.84
C ALA A 35 12.66 2.85 11.44
N ILE A 36 12.31 2.26 12.60
CA ILE A 36 13.18 1.29 13.27
C ILE A 36 13.43 0.05 12.41
N PRO A 37 12.39 -0.68 11.94
CA PRO A 37 12.62 -1.83 11.06
C PRO A 37 13.27 -1.44 9.73
N ALA A 38 12.94 -0.27 9.15
CA ALA A 38 13.56 0.21 7.92
C ALA A 38 15.06 0.52 8.10
N MET A 39 15.49 1.05 9.25
CA MET A 39 16.92 1.23 9.56
C MET A 39 17.63 -0.10 9.73
N VAL A 40 17.03 -1.03 10.49
CA VAL A 40 17.62 -2.35 10.72
C VAL A 40 17.77 -3.10 9.39
N SER A 41 16.72 -3.19 8.58
CA SER A 41 16.78 -3.85 7.27
C SER A 41 17.80 -3.20 6.33
N GLY A 42 17.88 -1.87 6.33
CA GLY A 42 18.85 -1.12 5.53
C GLY A 42 20.31 -1.42 5.88
N LEU A 43 20.63 -1.68 7.15
CA LEU A 43 21.98 -2.14 7.55
C LEU A 43 22.34 -3.51 6.96
N PHE A 44 21.36 -4.36 6.67
CA PHE A 44 21.51 -5.65 6.01
C PHE A 44 21.28 -5.60 4.48
N CYS A 45 21.28 -4.40 3.89
CA CYS A 45 21.12 -4.15 2.45
C CYS A 45 19.68 -4.39 1.93
N ILE A 46 18.68 -4.49 2.78
CA ILE A 46 17.26 -4.50 2.39
C ILE A 46 16.77 -3.07 2.51
N ILE A 47 16.87 -2.31 1.40
CA ILE A 47 16.69 -0.85 1.39
C ILE A 47 15.32 -0.39 0.90
N GLU A 48 14.47 -1.30 0.42
CA GLU A 48 13.14 -1.00 -0.08
C GLU A 48 12.27 -0.23 0.94
N PRO A 49 12.18 -0.63 2.23
CA PRO A 49 11.40 0.13 3.21
C PRO A 49 11.95 1.55 3.42
N ALA A 50 13.28 1.73 3.36
CA ALA A 50 13.91 3.03 3.49
C ALA A 50 13.65 3.93 2.26
N ILE A 51 13.64 3.34 1.05
CA ILE A 51 13.40 4.08 -0.20
C ILE A 51 11.93 4.47 -0.29
N TYR A 52 11.02 3.52 -0.25
CA TYR A 52 9.60 3.77 -0.50
C TYR A 52 8.92 4.48 0.67
N GLY A 53 9.25 4.13 1.91
CA GLY A 53 8.65 4.74 3.09
C GLY A 53 9.23 6.11 3.48
N PHE A 54 10.48 6.45 3.12
CA PHE A 54 11.13 7.64 3.67
C PHE A 54 11.82 8.56 2.66
N SER A 55 12.48 8.00 1.63
CA SER A 55 13.28 8.81 0.70
C SER A 55 12.48 9.27 -0.51
N LEU A 56 11.81 8.35 -1.20
CA LEU A 56 11.14 8.61 -2.48
C LEU A 56 9.91 9.51 -2.35
N PRO A 57 9.05 9.38 -1.32
CA PRO A 57 7.91 10.28 -1.14
C PRO A 57 8.33 11.75 -1.03
N VAL A 58 9.52 12.02 -0.49
CA VAL A 58 10.08 13.36 -0.41
C VAL A 58 11.29 13.45 -1.35
N LYS A 59 11.07 13.77 -2.62
CA LYS A 59 12.06 13.74 -3.71
C LYS A 59 13.44 14.32 -3.35
N LYS A 60 13.50 15.39 -2.52
CA LYS A 60 14.76 15.98 -2.05
C LYS A 60 15.57 15.01 -1.19
N ARG A 61 14.93 14.15 -0.36
CA ARG A 61 15.62 13.16 0.48
C ARG A 61 16.25 12.07 -0.39
N PHE A 62 15.53 11.65 -1.44
CA PHE A 62 16.08 10.71 -2.42
C PHE A 62 17.29 11.31 -3.14
N ALA A 63 17.23 12.59 -3.57
CA ALA A 63 18.38 13.27 -4.16
C ALA A 63 19.58 13.37 -3.19
N PHE A 64 19.34 13.62 -1.90
CA PHE A 64 20.40 13.63 -0.88
C PHE A 64 21.05 12.27 -0.69
N SER A 65 20.28 11.18 -0.73
CA SER A 65 20.85 9.83 -0.66
C SER A 65 21.71 9.50 -1.90
N MET A 66 21.32 9.95 -3.09
CA MET A 66 22.14 9.81 -4.30
C MET A 66 23.47 10.56 -4.16
N LEU A 67 23.45 11.79 -3.64
CA LEU A 67 24.68 12.57 -3.37
C LEU A 67 25.58 11.86 -2.37
N GLY A 68 25.02 11.33 -1.28
CA GLY A 68 25.79 10.54 -0.31
C GLY A 68 26.43 9.29 -0.95
N GLY A 69 25.66 8.56 -1.72
CA GLY A 69 26.16 7.39 -2.47
C GLY A 69 27.31 7.76 -3.41
N ALA A 70 27.20 8.88 -4.13
CA ALA A 70 28.26 9.38 -5.01
C ALA A 70 29.55 9.71 -4.25
N VAL A 71 29.45 10.33 -3.06
CA VAL A 71 30.60 10.65 -2.21
C VAL A 71 31.33 9.37 -1.78
N GLY A 72 30.62 8.37 -1.26
CA GLY A 72 31.26 7.12 -0.84
C GLY A 72 31.86 6.33 -1.99
N SER A 73 31.14 6.24 -3.11
CA SER A 73 31.66 5.59 -4.34
C SER A 73 32.93 6.28 -4.84
N LEU A 74 32.99 7.62 -4.78
CA LEU A 74 34.18 8.37 -5.19
C LEU A 74 35.37 8.09 -4.27
N ILE A 75 35.17 7.98 -2.95
CA ILE A 75 36.24 7.63 -2.00
C ILE A 75 36.80 6.24 -2.34
N LEU A 76 35.93 5.24 -2.53
CA LEU A 76 36.34 3.87 -2.87
C LEU A 76 37.07 3.81 -4.22
N ALA A 77 36.64 4.60 -5.20
CA ALA A 77 37.27 4.67 -6.52
C ALA A 77 38.67 5.32 -6.45
N LEU A 78 38.77 6.50 -5.80
CA LEU A 78 40.08 7.24 -5.70
C LEU A 78 41.11 6.47 -4.91
N THR A 79 40.71 5.66 -3.93
CA THR A 79 41.59 4.84 -3.14
C THR A 79 41.89 3.48 -3.80
N SER A 80 41.33 3.21 -4.98
CA SER A 80 41.44 1.92 -5.67
C SER A 80 41.12 0.73 -4.75
N THR A 81 40.19 0.93 -3.79
CA THR A 81 39.81 -0.10 -2.83
C THR A 81 39.12 -1.26 -3.55
N LYS A 82 39.44 -2.48 -3.16
CA LYS A 82 38.92 -3.68 -3.80
C LYS A 82 38.07 -4.50 -2.82
N MET A 83 36.95 -4.99 -3.31
CA MET A 83 36.15 -6.01 -2.66
C MET A 83 36.52 -7.37 -3.20
N TYR A 84 36.79 -8.33 -2.33
CA TYR A 84 37.30 -9.67 -2.69
C TYR A 84 36.19 -10.74 -2.72
N ALA A 85 35.04 -10.47 -2.10
CA ALA A 85 33.86 -11.32 -2.13
C ALA A 85 32.61 -10.46 -2.33
N MET A 86 31.57 -11.02 -2.92
CA MET A 86 30.28 -10.33 -3.07
C MET A 86 29.50 -10.42 -1.75
N SER A 87 29.45 -9.31 -1.02
CA SER A 87 28.69 -9.19 0.22
C SER A 87 28.30 -7.73 0.44
N PHE A 88 27.13 -7.47 1.03
CA PHE A 88 26.59 -6.14 1.21
C PHE A 88 26.12 -5.92 2.65
N GLY A 89 25.77 -4.67 2.95
CA GLY A 89 25.38 -4.27 4.29
C GLY A 89 26.53 -4.36 5.30
N ILE A 90 26.18 -4.41 6.57
CA ILE A 90 27.18 -4.40 7.65
C ILE A 90 28.11 -5.62 7.62
N LEU A 91 27.63 -6.77 7.18
CA LEU A 91 28.43 -7.99 7.05
C LEU A 91 29.42 -7.92 5.87
N GLY A 92 29.17 -7.04 4.91
CA GLY A 92 30.00 -6.86 3.72
C GLY A 92 31.36 -6.24 3.98
N PHE A 93 31.60 -5.62 5.15
CA PHE A 93 32.93 -5.09 5.46
C PHE A 93 34.01 -6.15 5.48
N ALA A 94 33.70 -7.39 5.85
CA ALA A 94 34.64 -8.50 5.81
C ALA A 94 35.14 -8.82 4.39
N ALA A 95 34.36 -8.49 3.37
CA ALA A 95 34.74 -8.71 1.96
C ALA A 95 35.88 -7.80 1.47
N PHE A 96 36.28 -6.80 2.24
CA PHE A 96 37.41 -5.90 1.94
C PHE A 96 38.74 -6.37 2.57
N ILE A 97 38.76 -7.47 3.31
CA ILE A 97 39.99 -8.08 3.82
C ILE A 97 40.73 -8.74 2.64
N ASP A 98 41.98 -8.38 2.44
CA ASP A 98 42.77 -9.02 1.40
C ASP A 98 43.11 -10.49 1.76
N PRO A 99 42.59 -11.46 1.01
CA PRO A 99 42.77 -12.87 1.35
C PRO A 99 44.23 -13.37 1.21
N LYS A 100 45.11 -12.61 0.54
CA LYS A 100 46.51 -12.98 0.37
C LYS A 100 47.39 -12.43 1.48
N SER A 101 47.21 -11.19 1.86
CA SER A 101 48.06 -10.51 2.85
C SER A 101 47.41 -10.41 4.24
N GLY A 102 46.11 -10.68 4.36
CA GLY A 102 45.33 -10.43 5.59
C GLY A 102 45.13 -8.94 5.91
N SER A 103 45.48 -8.04 4.99
CA SER A 103 45.45 -6.60 5.24
C SER A 103 44.00 -6.11 5.43
N MET A 104 43.78 -5.30 6.46
CA MET A 104 42.51 -4.65 6.78
C MET A 104 42.39 -3.22 6.22
N ASN A 105 43.35 -2.74 5.45
CA ASN A 105 43.31 -1.37 4.92
C ASN A 105 42.07 -1.11 4.09
N GLY A 106 41.64 -2.09 3.27
CA GLY A 106 40.39 -2.00 2.51
C GLY A 106 39.16 -1.83 3.40
N VAL A 107 39.13 -2.53 4.53
CA VAL A 107 38.01 -2.41 5.53
C VAL A 107 37.98 -1.01 6.12
N ILE A 108 39.12 -0.47 6.53
CA ILE A 108 39.20 0.89 7.11
C ILE A 108 38.69 1.92 6.12
N ILE A 109 39.13 1.82 4.85
CA ILE A 109 38.65 2.74 3.80
C ILE A 109 37.16 2.57 3.54
N ALA A 110 36.64 1.34 3.50
CA ALA A 110 35.21 1.08 3.31
C ALA A 110 34.37 1.66 4.46
N VAL A 111 34.86 1.57 5.71
CA VAL A 111 34.19 2.18 6.88
C VAL A 111 34.18 3.71 6.73
N ILE A 112 35.30 4.34 6.41
CA ILE A 112 35.39 5.79 6.20
C ILE A 112 34.45 6.22 5.07
N ALA A 113 34.44 5.52 3.95
CA ALA A 113 33.55 5.77 2.83
C ALA A 113 32.07 5.66 3.22
N SER A 114 31.72 4.63 4.01
CA SER A 114 30.34 4.44 4.49
C SER A 114 29.89 5.53 5.45
N ILE A 115 30.76 5.99 6.35
CA ILE A 115 30.49 7.11 7.24
C ILE A 115 30.28 8.40 6.43
N ALA A 116 31.15 8.68 5.46
CA ALA A 116 31.02 9.85 4.58
C ALA A 116 29.70 9.79 3.75
N THR A 117 29.39 8.60 3.21
CA THR A 117 28.14 8.32 2.50
C THR A 117 26.91 8.62 3.36
N ALA A 118 26.92 8.19 4.61
CA ALA A 118 25.81 8.37 5.54
C ALA A 118 25.70 9.84 6.02
N ALA A 119 26.83 10.50 6.26
CA ALA A 119 26.86 11.86 6.79
C ALA A 119 26.16 12.88 5.88
N VAL A 120 26.36 12.80 4.57
CA VAL A 120 25.79 13.77 3.61
C VAL A 120 24.26 13.76 3.65
N PRO A 121 23.55 12.64 3.37
CA PRO A 121 22.09 12.63 3.39
C PRO A 121 21.52 12.83 4.78
N PHE A 122 22.22 12.35 5.84
CA PHE A 122 21.81 12.60 7.21
C PHE A 122 21.74 14.10 7.52
N VAL A 123 22.85 14.82 7.30
CA VAL A 123 22.94 16.26 7.61
C VAL A 123 21.95 17.04 6.75
N LEU A 124 21.90 16.79 5.44
CA LEU A 124 21.00 17.51 4.54
C LEU A 124 19.53 17.24 4.89
N THR A 125 19.16 16.00 5.17
CA THR A 125 17.79 15.64 5.58
C THR A 125 17.46 16.25 6.93
N TYR A 126 18.35 16.15 7.91
CA TYR A 126 18.14 16.68 9.26
C TYR A 126 17.95 18.20 9.25
N MET A 127 18.76 18.94 8.48
CA MET A 127 18.71 20.42 8.39
C MET A 127 17.51 20.92 7.58
N THR A 128 17.11 20.19 6.53
CA THR A 128 16.03 20.62 5.64
C THR A 128 14.67 19.99 5.98
N PHE A 129 14.61 19.22 7.06
CA PHE A 129 13.37 18.58 7.51
C PHE A 129 12.34 19.64 7.93
N LYS A 130 11.17 19.59 7.32
CA LYS A 130 10.01 20.39 7.69
C LYS A 130 8.93 19.50 8.26
N LYS A 131 8.06 20.04 9.09
CA LYS A 131 6.91 19.30 9.65
C LYS A 131 5.95 18.79 8.57
N GLU A 132 5.88 19.53 7.46
CA GLU A 132 5.11 19.16 6.26
C GLU A 132 5.75 17.99 5.48
N ASP A 133 7.03 17.69 5.75
CA ASP A 133 7.75 16.55 5.22
C ASP A 133 7.61 15.31 6.13
N ASP A 134 6.86 15.37 7.22
CA ASP A 134 6.34 14.17 7.87
C ASP A 134 5.39 13.54 6.85
N VAL A 135 5.95 12.67 6.02
CA VAL A 135 5.17 11.85 5.12
C VAL A 135 4.39 10.91 6.02
N VAL A 136 3.20 11.31 6.35
CA VAL A 136 2.12 10.38 6.56
C VAL A 136 1.96 9.74 5.18
N ASP A 137 2.01 8.42 5.11
CA ASP A 137 1.70 7.68 3.89
C ASP A 137 0.53 8.40 3.21
N PRO A 138 0.55 8.69 1.90
CA PRO A 138 -0.65 9.22 1.24
C PRO A 138 -1.88 8.34 1.45
N GLU A 139 -1.68 7.07 1.86
CA GLU A 139 -2.70 6.14 2.34
C GLU A 139 -3.14 6.40 3.80
N GLU A 140 -2.37 7.10 4.65
CA GLU A 140 -2.85 7.69 5.91
C GLU A 140 -3.49 9.07 5.71
N LYS A 141 -4.45 9.19 4.84
CA LYS A 141 -5.60 10.06 5.11
C LYS A 141 -6.28 9.43 6.31
N SER A 142 -5.96 9.93 7.49
CA SER A 142 -6.40 9.39 8.76
C SER A 142 -7.88 9.07 8.71
N LEU A 143 -8.22 7.81 8.69
CA LEU A 143 -9.53 7.33 9.07
C LEU A 143 -9.71 7.67 10.55
N VAL A 144 -10.06 8.93 10.81
CA VAL A 144 -10.31 9.43 12.17
C VAL A 144 -11.66 8.95 12.67
N LYS A 145 -12.51 8.44 11.77
CA LYS A 145 -13.87 7.96 12.07
C LYS A 145 -14.16 6.69 11.27
N SER A 146 -14.96 5.82 11.88
CA SER A 146 -15.55 4.70 11.18
C SER A 146 -16.39 5.19 10.01
N GLU A 147 -16.28 4.51 8.87
CA GLU A 147 -17.08 4.79 7.68
C GLU A 147 -18.12 3.69 7.48
N VAL A 148 -19.35 4.10 7.18
CA VAL A 148 -20.45 3.18 6.92
C VAL A 148 -20.68 3.09 5.42
N LEU A 149 -20.53 1.90 4.87
CA LEU A 149 -20.86 1.59 3.50
C LEU A 149 -22.34 1.24 3.38
N VAL A 150 -22.96 1.75 2.32
CA VAL A 150 -24.34 1.40 1.98
C VAL A 150 -24.40 0.32 0.91
N SER A 151 -25.51 -0.40 0.84
CA SER A 151 -25.70 -1.40 -0.21
C SER A 151 -25.73 -0.78 -1.59
N PRO A 152 -24.86 -1.20 -2.50
CA PRO A 152 -24.85 -0.71 -3.87
C PRO A 152 -25.96 -1.34 -4.73
N LEU A 153 -26.60 -2.40 -4.25
CA LEU A 153 -27.62 -3.18 -4.96
C LEU A 153 -28.81 -3.47 -4.05
N THR A 154 -29.95 -3.77 -4.67
CA THR A 154 -31.10 -4.38 -3.97
C THR A 154 -31.05 -5.89 -4.17
N GLY A 155 -31.12 -6.67 -3.09
CA GLY A 155 -31.08 -8.13 -3.18
C GLY A 155 -30.81 -8.82 -1.85
N GLU A 156 -30.52 -10.11 -1.92
CA GLU A 156 -30.18 -10.95 -0.76
C GLU A 156 -28.69 -10.83 -0.45
N ILE A 157 -28.35 -10.40 0.76
CA ILE A 157 -26.97 -10.25 1.24
C ILE A 157 -26.57 -11.46 2.09
N LYS A 158 -25.29 -11.86 2.00
CA LYS A 158 -24.68 -12.97 2.74
C LYS A 158 -23.25 -12.61 3.13
N PRO A 159 -22.70 -13.26 4.18
CA PRO A 159 -21.27 -13.18 4.48
C PRO A 159 -20.40 -13.57 3.29
N ILE A 160 -19.25 -12.91 3.13
CA ILE A 160 -18.33 -13.15 2.00
C ILE A 160 -17.81 -14.60 1.96
N GLU A 161 -17.72 -15.26 3.12
CA GLU A 161 -17.31 -16.66 3.25
C GLU A 161 -18.26 -17.65 2.58
N GLN A 162 -19.49 -17.21 2.29
CA GLN A 162 -20.51 -18.00 1.57
C GLN A 162 -20.51 -17.73 0.06
N ALA A 163 -19.54 -16.97 -0.44
CA ALA A 163 -19.36 -16.72 -1.86
C ALA A 163 -19.15 -18.03 -2.63
N ALA A 164 -19.77 -18.14 -3.79
CA ALA A 164 -19.55 -19.30 -4.68
C ALA A 164 -18.17 -19.26 -5.34
N ASP A 165 -17.59 -18.06 -5.52
CA ASP A 165 -16.21 -17.89 -6.01
C ASP A 165 -15.20 -18.02 -4.87
N PRO A 166 -14.24 -18.98 -4.96
CA PRO A 166 -13.22 -19.20 -3.93
C PRO A 166 -12.31 -18.00 -3.67
N SER A 167 -12.08 -17.14 -4.66
CA SER A 167 -11.22 -15.96 -4.53
C SER A 167 -11.83 -14.93 -3.58
N PHE A 168 -13.16 -14.77 -3.62
CA PHE A 168 -13.90 -13.93 -2.70
C PHE A 168 -14.13 -14.62 -1.35
N ALA A 169 -14.53 -15.91 -1.35
CA ALA A 169 -14.79 -16.66 -0.14
C ALA A 169 -13.58 -16.74 0.79
N SER A 170 -12.37 -16.81 0.24
CA SER A 170 -11.11 -16.83 1.00
C SER A 170 -10.67 -15.46 1.52
N LYS A 171 -11.39 -14.38 1.19
CA LYS A 171 -11.03 -12.98 1.46
C LYS A 171 -9.70 -12.53 0.82
N ALA A 172 -9.21 -13.23 -0.21
CA ALA A 172 -8.00 -12.85 -0.92
C ALA A 172 -8.12 -11.48 -1.60
N LEU A 173 -9.35 -11.06 -1.91
CA LEU A 173 -9.70 -9.75 -2.47
C LEU A 173 -10.26 -8.77 -1.42
N GLY A 174 -9.98 -9.01 -0.14
CA GLY A 174 -10.42 -8.19 0.97
C GLY A 174 -11.68 -8.70 1.68
N SER A 175 -12.03 -8.07 2.79
CA SER A 175 -13.24 -8.34 3.56
C SER A 175 -14.45 -7.69 2.91
N GLY A 176 -15.62 -8.33 2.99
CA GLY A 176 -16.79 -7.81 2.31
C GLY A 176 -18.04 -8.65 2.51
N PHE A 177 -18.93 -8.57 1.55
CA PHE A 177 -20.17 -9.35 1.52
C PHE A 177 -20.52 -9.77 0.09
N VAL A 178 -21.36 -10.79 0.01
CA VAL A 178 -22.00 -11.26 -1.22
C VAL A 178 -23.38 -10.64 -1.31
N ILE A 179 -23.82 -10.30 -2.52
CA ILE A 179 -25.21 -9.93 -2.78
C ILE A 179 -25.73 -10.61 -4.05
N VAL A 180 -26.89 -11.24 -3.97
CA VAL A 180 -27.61 -11.75 -5.13
C VAL A 180 -28.65 -10.69 -5.51
N PRO A 181 -28.44 -9.94 -6.59
CA PRO A 181 -29.25 -8.77 -6.90
C PRO A 181 -30.59 -9.13 -7.52
N ASP A 182 -31.65 -8.40 -7.11
CA ASP A 182 -32.98 -8.48 -7.73
C ASP A 182 -33.11 -7.54 -8.93
N LYS A 183 -32.28 -6.48 -8.95
CA LYS A 183 -32.31 -5.41 -9.96
C LYS A 183 -30.92 -5.03 -10.36
N GLY A 184 -30.73 -4.64 -11.61
CA GLY A 184 -29.45 -4.29 -12.19
C GLY A 184 -29.03 -2.83 -12.01
N GLU A 185 -29.67 -2.09 -11.11
CA GLU A 185 -29.23 -0.74 -10.74
C GLU A 185 -28.13 -0.82 -9.66
N VAL A 186 -26.97 -0.21 -9.95
CA VAL A 186 -25.83 -0.19 -9.03
C VAL A 186 -25.50 1.23 -8.64
N VAL A 187 -25.39 1.50 -7.34
CA VAL A 187 -25.02 2.81 -6.79
C VAL A 187 -23.69 2.77 -6.07
N SER A 188 -23.06 3.93 -5.88
CA SER A 188 -21.83 4.01 -5.10
C SER A 188 -22.08 3.73 -3.63
N PRO A 189 -21.36 2.78 -3.00
CA PRO A 189 -21.48 2.49 -1.58
C PRO A 189 -20.81 3.55 -0.68
N VAL A 190 -19.99 4.42 -1.25
CA VAL A 190 -19.22 5.45 -0.54
C VAL A 190 -19.18 6.77 -1.34
N THR A 191 -18.81 7.86 -0.68
CA THR A 191 -18.41 9.10 -1.36
C THR A 191 -16.90 9.05 -1.62
N GLY A 192 -16.49 9.34 -2.86
CA GLY A 192 -15.07 9.23 -3.21
C GLY A 192 -14.78 9.42 -4.70
N THR A 193 -13.72 8.79 -5.18
CA THR A 193 -13.28 8.87 -6.57
C THR A 193 -13.23 7.49 -7.21
N VAL A 194 -13.73 7.36 -8.42
CA VAL A 194 -13.64 6.14 -9.23
C VAL A 194 -12.18 5.90 -9.61
N GLU A 195 -11.55 4.87 -9.02
CA GLU A 195 -10.16 4.52 -9.32
C GLU A 195 -10.04 3.67 -10.60
N THR A 196 -11.00 2.79 -10.81
CA THR A 196 -11.02 1.95 -12.02
C THR A 196 -12.43 1.59 -12.46
N VAL A 197 -12.63 1.55 -13.76
CA VAL A 197 -13.77 0.88 -14.41
C VAL A 197 -13.16 -0.19 -15.30
N PHE A 198 -13.48 -1.45 -15.04
CA PHE A 198 -12.94 -2.55 -15.86
C PHE A 198 -13.49 -2.48 -17.28
N PRO A 199 -12.70 -2.84 -18.31
CA PRO A 199 -13.09 -2.64 -19.72
C PRO A 199 -14.43 -3.25 -20.11
N SER A 200 -14.79 -4.41 -19.53
CA SER A 200 -16.10 -5.06 -19.72
C SER A 200 -17.20 -4.50 -18.80
N GLY A 201 -16.91 -3.50 -17.98
CA GLY A 201 -17.89 -2.84 -17.12
C GLY A 201 -18.43 -3.69 -15.95
N HIS A 202 -18.01 -4.95 -15.80
CA HIS A 202 -18.50 -5.87 -14.79
C HIS A 202 -17.98 -5.54 -13.38
N ALA A 203 -16.93 -4.73 -13.27
CA ALA A 203 -16.36 -4.35 -11.99
C ALA A 203 -15.96 -2.87 -11.97
N ILE A 204 -16.15 -2.24 -10.81
CA ILE A 204 -15.80 -0.83 -10.53
C ILE A 204 -15.08 -0.77 -9.19
N GLY A 205 -13.92 -0.12 -9.16
CA GLY A 205 -13.17 0.22 -7.95
C GLY A 205 -13.34 1.69 -7.61
N ILE A 206 -13.60 2.00 -6.33
CA ILE A 206 -13.78 3.36 -5.81
C ILE A 206 -12.90 3.53 -4.59
N ILE A 207 -12.17 4.65 -4.52
CA ILE A 207 -11.46 5.05 -3.30
C ILE A 207 -12.32 6.10 -2.60
N SER A 208 -12.72 5.81 -1.37
CA SER A 208 -13.50 6.77 -0.57
C SER A 208 -12.66 7.99 -0.16
N ASP A 209 -13.32 9.07 0.22
CA ASP A 209 -12.65 10.27 0.73
C ASP A 209 -11.84 10.02 2.02
N THR A 210 -12.11 8.91 2.70
CA THR A 210 -11.39 8.47 3.91
C THR A 210 -10.29 7.45 3.60
N GLY A 211 -10.14 7.01 2.34
CA GLY A 211 -9.09 6.09 1.90
C GLY A 211 -9.49 4.61 1.88
N ILE A 212 -10.79 4.29 2.03
CA ILE A 212 -11.28 2.92 1.86
C ILE A 212 -11.33 2.59 0.37
N GLU A 213 -10.70 1.48 -0.02
CA GLU A 213 -10.76 0.97 -1.38
C GLU A 213 -11.87 -0.06 -1.51
N VAL A 214 -12.91 0.29 -2.24
CA VAL A 214 -14.09 -0.57 -2.45
C VAL A 214 -14.09 -1.11 -3.86
N LEU A 215 -14.19 -2.43 -3.99
CA LEU A 215 -14.43 -3.12 -5.25
C LEU A 215 -15.88 -3.62 -5.29
N ILE A 216 -16.61 -3.28 -6.34
CA ILE A 216 -17.92 -3.83 -6.68
C ILE A 216 -17.71 -4.71 -7.90
N HIS A 217 -18.02 -6.00 -7.79
CA HIS A 217 -17.86 -6.98 -8.86
C HIS A 217 -19.21 -7.68 -9.09
N ILE A 218 -19.73 -7.58 -10.31
CA ILE A 218 -21.04 -8.08 -10.68
C ILE A 218 -20.93 -9.42 -11.40
N GLY A 219 -21.49 -10.45 -10.79
CA GLY A 219 -21.52 -11.80 -11.35
C GLY A 219 -20.19 -12.55 -11.20
N ILE A 220 -20.20 -13.82 -11.59
CA ILE A 220 -19.01 -14.69 -11.64
C ILE A 220 -18.65 -14.91 -13.10
N ASP A 221 -17.38 -14.76 -13.46
CA ASP A 221 -16.80 -14.91 -14.81
C ASP A 221 -17.43 -14.01 -15.87
N THR A 222 -18.15 -12.97 -15.46
CA THR A 222 -18.87 -12.05 -16.36
C THR A 222 -17.95 -11.16 -17.18
N VAL A 223 -16.65 -11.15 -16.94
CA VAL A 223 -15.63 -10.58 -17.80
C VAL A 223 -15.70 -11.15 -19.23
N GLU A 224 -16.07 -12.42 -19.38
CA GLU A 224 -16.17 -13.12 -20.66
C GLU A 224 -17.35 -12.63 -21.52
N LEU A 225 -18.28 -11.86 -20.95
CA LEU A 225 -19.36 -11.21 -21.69
C LEU A 225 -18.87 -9.99 -22.50
N GLU A 226 -17.60 -9.60 -22.38
CA GLU A 226 -16.98 -8.49 -23.12
C GLU A 226 -17.81 -7.19 -23.09
N GLY A 227 -18.48 -6.94 -21.96
CA GLY A 227 -19.32 -5.75 -21.73
C GLY A 227 -20.79 -5.91 -22.11
N GLN A 228 -21.20 -7.05 -22.65
CA GLN A 228 -22.60 -7.27 -22.99
C GLN A 228 -23.44 -7.39 -21.71
N GLY A 229 -24.44 -6.53 -21.57
CA GLY A 229 -25.29 -6.44 -20.40
C GLY A 229 -24.79 -5.47 -19.32
N PHE A 230 -23.65 -4.79 -19.53
CA PHE A 230 -23.09 -3.81 -18.60
C PHE A 230 -23.02 -2.43 -19.26
N LYS A 231 -23.47 -1.40 -18.52
CA LYS A 231 -23.44 0.00 -18.96
C LYS A 231 -22.90 0.86 -17.82
N PRO A 232 -21.58 1.02 -17.70
CA PRO A 232 -20.99 1.99 -16.78
C PRO A 232 -21.50 3.41 -17.06
N LEU A 233 -21.78 4.14 -15.99
CA LEU A 233 -22.27 5.52 -16.04
C LEU A 233 -21.23 6.52 -15.54
N VAL A 234 -20.07 5.99 -15.13
CA VAL A 234 -18.94 6.75 -14.58
C VAL A 234 -17.64 6.36 -15.28
N GLU A 235 -16.65 7.23 -15.20
CA GLU A 235 -15.32 7.02 -15.76
C GLU A 235 -14.24 7.10 -14.67
N LYS A 236 -13.07 6.50 -14.95
CA LYS A 236 -11.91 6.62 -14.05
C LYS A 236 -11.56 8.08 -13.77
N GLY A 237 -11.34 8.41 -12.49
CA GLY A 237 -11.03 9.75 -11.99
C GLY A 237 -12.27 10.61 -11.70
N GLN A 238 -13.47 10.15 -12.00
CA GLN A 238 -14.71 10.85 -11.67
C GLN A 238 -15.00 10.77 -10.17
N SER A 239 -15.39 11.90 -9.56
CA SER A 239 -15.92 11.93 -8.19
C SER A 239 -17.37 11.47 -8.16
N VAL A 240 -17.70 10.66 -7.17
CA VAL A 240 -19.05 10.13 -6.93
C VAL A 240 -19.45 10.36 -5.48
N VAL A 241 -20.75 10.52 -5.25
CA VAL A 241 -21.30 10.58 -3.91
C VAL A 241 -21.98 9.26 -3.55
N GLN A 242 -22.01 8.92 -2.26
CA GLN A 242 -22.70 7.73 -1.77
C GLN A 242 -24.17 7.73 -2.23
N GLY A 243 -24.63 6.63 -2.83
CA GLY A 243 -25.98 6.49 -3.41
C GLY A 243 -26.11 6.98 -4.85
N GLU A 244 -25.07 7.56 -5.46
CA GLU A 244 -25.07 7.95 -6.87
C GLU A 244 -25.03 6.72 -7.78
N LYS A 245 -25.85 6.71 -8.83
CA LYS A 245 -25.90 5.60 -9.80
C LYS A 245 -24.63 5.56 -10.64
N ILE A 246 -23.92 4.42 -10.62
CA ILE A 246 -22.62 4.24 -11.27
C ILE A 246 -22.61 3.20 -12.38
N LEU A 247 -23.59 2.26 -12.38
CA LEU A 247 -23.64 1.18 -13.35
C LEU A 247 -25.09 0.73 -13.55
N GLU A 248 -25.45 0.35 -14.76
CA GLU A 248 -26.67 -0.41 -15.10
C GLU A 248 -26.29 -1.80 -15.61
N VAL A 249 -26.95 -2.83 -15.11
CA VAL A 249 -26.73 -4.24 -15.46
C VAL A 249 -28.02 -4.86 -15.96
N ASP A 250 -27.96 -5.54 -17.08
CA ASP A 250 -29.02 -6.40 -17.58
C ASP A 250 -28.85 -7.81 -16.99
N LEU A 251 -29.45 -8.04 -15.81
CA LEU A 251 -29.33 -9.33 -15.07
C LEU A 251 -29.92 -10.50 -15.85
N GLU A 252 -31.00 -10.26 -16.64
CA GLU A 252 -31.64 -11.30 -17.46
C GLU A 252 -30.63 -11.78 -18.52
N ARG A 253 -29.99 -10.83 -19.21
CA ARG A 253 -28.99 -11.14 -20.22
C ARG A 253 -27.77 -11.88 -19.65
N VAL A 254 -27.29 -11.50 -18.45
CA VAL A 254 -26.20 -12.19 -17.76
C VAL A 254 -26.60 -13.64 -17.46
N SER A 255 -27.81 -13.85 -16.93
CA SER A 255 -28.33 -15.18 -16.60
C SER A 255 -28.60 -16.05 -17.83
N GLU A 256 -29.16 -15.47 -18.90
CA GLU A 256 -29.42 -16.16 -20.17
C GLU A 256 -28.12 -16.60 -20.87
N ALA A 257 -27.03 -15.86 -20.67
CA ALA A 257 -25.71 -16.23 -21.14
C ALA A 257 -25.04 -17.34 -20.30
N GLY A 258 -25.68 -17.79 -19.21
CA GLY A 258 -25.23 -18.89 -18.34
C GLY A 258 -24.32 -18.47 -17.21
N TYR A 259 -24.16 -17.18 -16.95
CA TYR A 259 -23.32 -16.66 -15.85
C TYR A 259 -24.14 -16.43 -14.58
N SER A 260 -23.45 -16.58 -13.43
CA SER A 260 -24.04 -16.25 -12.13
C SER A 260 -24.17 -14.74 -11.97
N ILE A 261 -25.29 -14.29 -11.40
CA ILE A 261 -25.49 -12.90 -11.01
C ILE A 261 -25.02 -12.59 -9.58
N GLU A 262 -24.52 -13.62 -8.85
CA GLU A 262 -23.95 -13.43 -7.52
C GLU A 262 -22.81 -12.41 -7.58
N SER A 263 -22.95 -11.31 -6.84
CA SER A 263 -22.10 -10.13 -6.91
C SER A 263 -21.37 -9.92 -5.60
N PHE A 264 -20.25 -9.22 -5.63
CA PHE A 264 -19.34 -9.06 -4.50
C PHE A 264 -19.03 -7.60 -4.25
N VAL A 265 -19.06 -7.21 -2.98
CA VAL A 265 -18.62 -5.89 -2.53
C VAL A 265 -17.55 -6.09 -1.47
N THR A 266 -16.31 -5.70 -1.78
CA THR A 266 -15.18 -5.92 -0.89
C THR A 266 -14.41 -4.62 -0.61
N VAL A 267 -13.84 -4.53 0.59
CA VAL A 267 -12.84 -3.55 0.97
C VAL A 267 -11.48 -4.17 0.72
N THR A 268 -10.85 -3.80 -0.40
CA THR A 268 -9.63 -4.47 -0.89
C THR A 268 -8.41 -4.22 -0.01
N ASN A 269 -8.36 -3.07 0.66
CA ASN A 269 -7.34 -2.72 1.65
C ASN A 269 -7.80 -2.97 3.10
N SER A 270 -8.62 -4.01 3.33
CA SER A 270 -9.18 -4.35 4.64
C SER A 270 -8.13 -4.66 5.72
N ASP A 271 -6.93 -5.06 5.34
CA ASP A 271 -5.78 -5.29 6.22
C ASP A 271 -5.22 -4.00 6.86
N GLN A 272 -5.57 -2.83 6.32
CA GLN A 272 -5.20 -1.52 6.85
C GLN A 272 -6.17 -1.00 7.92
N PHE A 273 -7.19 -1.77 8.28
CA PHE A 273 -8.21 -1.39 9.25
C PHE A 273 -8.25 -2.36 10.43
N LEU A 274 -8.76 -1.86 11.57
CA LEU A 274 -8.95 -2.68 12.76
C LEU A 274 -9.95 -3.79 12.50
N ASP A 275 -11.07 -3.43 11.85
CA ASP A 275 -12.12 -4.39 11.51
C ASP A 275 -12.99 -3.87 10.35
N VAL A 276 -13.60 -4.81 9.63
CA VAL A 276 -14.61 -4.58 8.58
C VAL A 276 -15.83 -5.43 8.93
N LEU A 277 -16.81 -4.82 9.57
CA LEU A 277 -17.98 -5.50 10.11
C LEU A 277 -19.15 -5.43 9.14
N SER A 278 -19.68 -6.57 8.73
CA SER A 278 -20.98 -6.65 8.07
C SER A 278 -22.09 -6.52 9.13
N GLN A 279 -22.98 -5.51 8.96
CA GLN A 279 -24.03 -5.20 9.91
C GLN A 279 -25.34 -5.92 9.63
N GLN A 280 -25.53 -6.49 8.43
CA GLN A 280 -26.81 -6.99 7.97
C GLN A 280 -26.66 -8.23 7.08
N GLU A 281 -27.48 -9.20 7.34
CA GLU A 281 -27.71 -10.38 6.49
C GLU A 281 -29.19 -10.40 6.09
N GLY A 282 -29.50 -11.07 4.96
CA GLY A 282 -30.85 -11.15 4.40
C GLY A 282 -31.11 -10.11 3.31
N HIS A 283 -32.37 -9.74 3.09
CA HIS A 283 -32.75 -8.85 1.99
C HIS A 283 -32.53 -7.37 2.31
N VAL A 284 -31.77 -6.69 1.45
CA VAL A 284 -31.44 -5.26 1.56
C VAL A 284 -31.89 -4.47 0.34
N LYS A 285 -32.06 -3.16 0.51
CA LYS A 285 -32.36 -2.21 -0.55
C LYS A 285 -31.15 -1.30 -0.81
N LEU A 286 -31.17 -0.63 -1.95
CA LEU A 286 -30.22 0.45 -2.22
C LEU A 286 -30.13 1.41 -1.05
N ASN A 287 -28.91 1.78 -0.68
CA ASN A 287 -28.58 2.72 0.40
C ASN A 287 -28.88 2.22 1.83
N ASP A 288 -29.29 0.96 2.04
CA ASP A 288 -29.30 0.38 3.38
C ASP A 288 -27.86 0.26 3.89
N LYS A 289 -27.65 0.52 5.19
CA LYS A 289 -26.34 0.36 5.82
C LYS A 289 -26.01 -1.12 5.92
N VAL A 290 -24.90 -1.55 5.34
CA VAL A 290 -24.53 -2.97 5.25
C VAL A 290 -23.18 -3.31 5.83
N MET A 291 -22.30 -2.32 5.97
CA MET A 291 -20.94 -2.57 6.45
C MET A 291 -20.38 -1.35 7.19
N THR A 292 -19.57 -1.57 8.20
CA THR A 292 -18.80 -0.54 8.89
C THR A 292 -17.31 -0.89 8.85
N VAL A 293 -16.49 0.05 8.39
CA VAL A 293 -15.03 -0.05 8.42
C VAL A 293 -14.50 0.75 9.60
N ILE A 294 -13.73 0.10 10.48
CA ILE A 294 -13.25 0.65 11.74
C ILE A 294 -11.73 0.85 11.65
N PRO A 295 -11.23 2.08 11.78
CA PRO A 295 -9.80 2.35 11.75
C PRO A 295 -9.10 1.92 13.07
N PHE A 296 -7.81 1.62 13.01
CA PHE A 296 -7.02 1.18 14.17
C PHE A 296 -7.00 2.16 15.35
N ASN A 297 -7.23 3.44 15.11
CA ASN A 297 -7.22 4.45 16.17
C ASN A 297 -8.56 4.57 16.94
N ASN A 298 -9.56 3.76 16.61
CA ASN A 298 -10.91 3.85 17.18
C ASN A 298 -11.34 2.57 17.91
N GLN A 299 -10.45 1.99 18.72
CA GLN A 299 -10.71 0.76 19.49
C GLN A 299 -11.95 0.83 20.40
N ALA A 300 -12.28 2.01 20.93
CA ALA A 300 -13.46 2.18 21.80
C ALA A 300 -14.80 2.01 21.05
N GLU A 301 -14.85 2.34 19.77
CA GLU A 301 -16.03 2.19 18.92
C GLU A 301 -16.22 0.74 18.47
N ALA A 302 -15.11 0.02 18.22
CA ALA A 302 -15.14 -1.40 17.87
C ALA A 302 -15.78 -2.26 18.98
N ILE A 303 -15.44 -1.99 20.24
CA ILE A 303 -15.98 -2.71 21.41
C ILE A 303 -17.48 -2.48 21.53
N ASN A 304 -17.95 -1.24 21.35
CA ASN A 304 -19.38 -0.90 21.44
C ASN A 304 -20.22 -1.52 20.31
N LEU A 305 -19.67 -1.63 19.09
CA LEU A 305 -20.37 -2.22 17.95
C LEU A 305 -20.42 -3.75 18.02
N ALA A 306 -19.42 -4.39 18.62
CA ALA A 306 -19.37 -5.85 18.81
C ALA A 306 -20.33 -6.32 19.93
N GLU A 307 -20.73 -5.44 20.87
CA GLU A 307 -21.70 -5.75 21.94
C GLU A 307 -23.16 -5.57 21.52
N VAL A 308 -23.42 -4.96 20.35
CA VAL A 308 -24.77 -4.64 19.84
C VAL A 308 -25.25 -5.62 18.76
N ASN A 309 -24.35 -6.48 18.24
CA ASN A 309 -24.64 -7.58 17.31
C ASN A 309 -24.54 -8.91 18.09
#